data_364788b9e7b77c46b8a836025761ed2e
#
_entry.id   364788b9e7b77c46b8a836025761ed2e
#
_cell.length_a   1.000
_cell.length_b   1.000
_cell.length_c   1.000
_cell.angle_alpha   90.00
_cell.angle_beta   90.00
_cell.angle_gamma   90.00
#
_symmetry.space_group_name_H-M   'P 1'
#
loop_
_entity.id
_entity.type
_entity.pdbx_description
1 polymer ?
#
loop_
_entity_poly.entity_id
_entity_poly.type
_entity_poly.pdbx_seq_one_letter_code
_entity_poly.pdbx_strand_id
1 'polypeptide(L)'
;MGRILSVYVENEGMRVCELSKSGSTVTVKNAFEIPLRSGAVEDGIIQDVEEVAGALGAALKNNNIKGGKIAFVISSKRIANKEIVLPYMKNQKKIEEIISANVEDYFPMNNLEDYIFRHTILDTFENAEGKHFSVLVMAFQKQMVQDYYQVAETIKMPVITVDYYNNSLYQLLKKQLGQGTVLAIQMDRNVSNVSIMRGKTQLFKRSIPYGRETIIRNMAELKGLTEEEAEETLRDPQKLNQKLAPDEYSEVIRDFSSSVTRVAEFHTSRNPGTTIELVKLMGTGLDLIGLPQVLGKELGIEVIPVKDLAGVKIAPNNPFGLNYEKLVDYLPCVGALIQSLDLKVEEEKKGTGSYTIFIILIVLATLSVGGTIGFLIWSASTLENEKKNLQARLNNFGTAEATYNEYLTAKQNYDVINNYYNSTKNPSEMTYQMILDLEQVMPESVGIIDISIKNGSVEMTGISDGKDALAKFVIELKKLPYVADVRVEDILDTNAELGGKTSNFNMKWQLIFPAEETEGETQTTGEEGGAQ
;
A
#
# COMPACT_ATOMS: atom_id res chain seq x y z
N MET A 1 16.30 -14.28 -24.00
CA MET A 1 16.03 -13.02 -23.27
C MET A 1 16.05 -11.85 -24.21
N GLY A 2 15.04 -10.98 -24.15
CA GLY A 2 14.94 -9.84 -25.07
C GLY A 2 15.95 -8.75 -24.71
N ARG A 3 16.40 -8.02 -25.73
CA ARG A 3 17.19 -6.79 -25.61
C ARG A 3 16.35 -5.70 -24.95
N ILE A 4 16.94 -4.98 -24.00
CA ILE A 4 16.34 -3.83 -23.33
C ILE A 4 17.31 -2.67 -23.48
N LEU A 5 16.84 -1.55 -23.97
CA LEU A 5 17.56 -0.29 -23.93
C LEU A 5 17.07 0.50 -22.72
N SER A 6 17.99 0.92 -21.87
CA SER A 6 17.67 1.85 -20.79
C SER A 6 18.32 3.19 -21.10
N VAL A 7 17.51 4.25 -21.14
CA VAL A 7 17.90 5.59 -21.56
C VAL A 7 17.66 6.56 -20.43
N TYR A 8 18.71 7.17 -19.95
CA TYR A 8 18.65 8.28 -19.01
C TYR A 8 18.81 9.58 -19.79
N VAL A 9 17.80 10.44 -19.70
CA VAL A 9 17.74 11.69 -20.48
C VAL A 9 18.10 12.86 -19.58
N GLU A 10 19.09 13.64 -20.04
CA GLU A 10 19.60 14.84 -19.38
C GLU A 10 19.46 16.05 -20.32
N ASN A 11 19.71 17.27 -19.84
CA ASN A 11 19.52 18.49 -20.61
C ASN A 11 20.42 18.54 -21.87
N GLU A 12 21.65 18.02 -21.79
CA GLU A 12 22.66 18.12 -22.83
C GLU A 12 22.90 16.81 -23.59
N GLY A 13 22.20 15.73 -23.18
CA GLY A 13 22.39 14.44 -23.82
C GLY A 13 21.59 13.31 -23.21
N MET A 14 21.82 12.13 -23.75
CA MET A 14 21.23 10.88 -23.26
C MET A 14 22.34 9.87 -22.99
N ARG A 15 22.22 9.17 -21.87
CA ARG A 15 23.05 7.99 -21.57
C ARG A 15 22.24 6.74 -21.85
N VAL A 16 22.76 5.87 -22.66
CA VAL A 16 22.07 4.67 -23.14
C VAL A 16 22.83 3.42 -22.73
N CYS A 17 22.12 2.47 -22.15
CA CYS A 17 22.63 1.13 -21.87
C CYS A 17 21.84 0.08 -22.65
N GLU A 18 22.54 -0.82 -23.33
CA GLU A 18 21.95 -2.06 -23.79
C GLU A 18 22.05 -3.13 -22.70
N LEU A 19 20.91 -3.57 -22.22
CA LEU A 19 20.78 -4.41 -21.05
C LEU A 19 20.04 -5.71 -21.36
N SER A 20 20.27 -6.71 -20.52
CA SER A 20 19.40 -7.89 -20.40
C SER A 20 19.21 -8.24 -18.92
N LYS A 21 18.02 -8.69 -18.54
CA LYS A 21 17.71 -9.07 -17.15
C LYS A 21 17.42 -10.54 -17.05
N SER A 22 18.05 -11.21 -16.08
CA SER A 22 17.83 -12.62 -15.75
C SER A 22 17.66 -12.77 -14.24
N GLY A 23 16.42 -13.00 -13.80
CA GLY A 23 16.11 -13.01 -12.38
C GLY A 23 16.44 -11.66 -11.73
N SER A 24 17.33 -11.68 -10.72
CA SER A 24 17.79 -10.47 -10.02
C SER A 24 19.05 -9.84 -10.62
N THR A 25 19.61 -10.41 -11.69
CA THR A 25 20.86 -9.95 -12.32
C THR A 25 20.57 -9.18 -13.58
N VAL A 26 21.15 -7.98 -13.69
CA VAL A 26 21.17 -7.13 -14.87
C VAL A 26 22.53 -7.29 -15.54
N THR A 27 22.56 -7.62 -16.85
CA THR A 27 23.79 -7.71 -17.63
C THR A 27 23.87 -6.54 -18.59
N VAL A 28 24.92 -5.74 -18.48
CA VAL A 28 25.22 -4.62 -19.36
C VAL A 28 26.03 -5.15 -20.55
N LYS A 29 25.51 -4.96 -21.76
CA LYS A 29 26.14 -5.40 -23.00
C LYS A 29 26.85 -4.27 -23.69
N ASN A 30 26.31 -3.06 -23.58
CA ASN A 30 26.80 -1.87 -24.20
C ASN A 30 26.37 -0.64 -23.42
N ALA A 31 27.14 0.45 -23.50
CA ALA A 31 26.79 1.74 -22.94
C ALA A 31 27.45 2.85 -23.78
N PHE A 32 26.70 3.91 -24.06
CA PHE A 32 27.17 5.05 -24.86
C PHE A 32 26.36 6.31 -24.58
N GLU A 33 26.92 7.45 -24.89
CA GLU A 33 26.27 8.75 -24.77
C GLU A 33 25.81 9.27 -26.12
N ILE A 34 24.74 10.05 -26.12
CA ILE A 34 24.19 10.73 -27.30
C ILE A 34 24.03 12.21 -26.92
N PRO A 35 24.75 13.13 -27.58
CA PRO A 35 24.55 14.55 -27.36
C PRO A 35 23.16 14.99 -27.86
N LEU A 36 22.56 15.94 -27.19
CA LEU A 36 21.32 16.60 -27.60
C LEU A 36 21.58 18.08 -27.89
N ARG A 37 20.77 18.63 -28.76
CA ARG A 37 20.75 20.08 -29.01
C ARG A 37 20.30 20.79 -27.72
N SER A 38 20.94 21.89 -27.39
CA SER A 38 20.56 22.72 -26.24
C SER A 38 19.09 23.14 -26.34
N GLY A 39 18.36 22.99 -25.25
CA GLY A 39 16.92 23.27 -25.15
C GLY A 39 15.99 22.16 -25.64
N ALA A 40 16.50 21.04 -26.16
CA ALA A 40 15.66 19.90 -26.52
C ALA A 40 15.07 19.21 -25.26
N VAL A 41 15.79 19.27 -24.16
CA VAL A 41 15.34 18.80 -22.83
C VAL A 41 15.70 19.87 -21.79
N GLU A 42 14.79 20.17 -20.91
CA GLU A 42 14.97 21.10 -19.79
C GLU A 42 14.45 20.51 -18.48
N ASP A 43 15.35 20.30 -17.52
CA ASP A 43 15.03 19.69 -16.22
C ASP A 43 14.24 18.37 -16.37
N GLY A 44 14.68 17.49 -17.29
CA GLY A 44 14.05 16.20 -17.56
C GLY A 44 12.70 16.25 -18.27
N ILE A 45 12.26 17.43 -18.70
CA ILE A 45 11.08 17.63 -19.54
C ILE A 45 11.53 17.73 -20.99
N ILE A 46 11.03 16.88 -21.84
CA ILE A 46 11.30 16.88 -23.26
C ILE A 46 10.55 18.06 -23.89
N GLN A 47 11.30 19.02 -24.45
CA GLN A 47 10.74 20.19 -25.14
C GLN A 47 10.56 19.91 -26.64
N ASP A 48 11.38 19.00 -27.18
CA ASP A 48 11.39 18.64 -28.60
C ASP A 48 11.46 17.10 -28.74
N VAL A 49 10.30 16.47 -28.87
CA VAL A 49 10.17 15.02 -29.01
C VAL A 49 10.84 14.50 -30.28
N GLU A 50 10.78 15.28 -31.39
CA GLU A 50 11.33 14.86 -32.67
C GLU A 50 12.87 14.87 -32.64
N GLU A 51 13.47 15.88 -32.00
CA GLU A 51 14.92 15.96 -31.81
C GLU A 51 15.42 14.77 -30.95
N VAL A 52 14.78 14.52 -29.79
CA VAL A 52 15.18 13.43 -28.90
C VAL A 52 15.02 12.07 -29.58
N ALA A 53 13.88 11.85 -30.25
CA ALA A 53 13.62 10.61 -30.97
C ALA A 53 14.58 10.44 -32.18
N GLY A 54 14.84 11.50 -32.90
CA GLY A 54 15.75 11.51 -34.03
C GLY A 54 17.19 11.19 -33.64
N ALA A 55 17.70 11.86 -32.59
CA ALA A 55 19.03 11.62 -32.05
C ALA A 55 19.18 10.16 -31.54
N LEU A 56 18.19 9.68 -30.79
CA LEU A 56 18.17 8.31 -30.30
C LEU A 56 18.11 7.30 -31.46
N GLY A 57 17.22 7.50 -32.42
CA GLY A 57 17.05 6.62 -33.57
C GLY A 57 18.34 6.55 -34.44
N ALA A 58 19.00 7.69 -34.69
CA ALA A 58 20.27 7.74 -35.39
C ALA A 58 21.38 6.98 -34.64
N ALA A 59 21.50 7.18 -33.32
CA ALA A 59 22.49 6.50 -32.52
C ALA A 59 22.26 4.99 -32.47
N LEU A 60 21.00 4.53 -32.38
CA LEU A 60 20.66 3.10 -32.43
C LEU A 60 21.08 2.48 -33.78
N LYS A 61 20.86 3.19 -34.88
CA LYS A 61 21.28 2.76 -36.22
C LYS A 61 22.79 2.66 -36.32
N ASN A 62 23.52 3.69 -35.85
CA ASN A 62 24.98 3.74 -35.88
C ASN A 62 25.63 2.63 -35.05
N ASN A 63 24.98 2.24 -33.94
CA ASN A 63 25.43 1.14 -33.06
C ASN A 63 24.91 -0.23 -33.49
N ASN A 64 24.26 -0.36 -34.66
CA ASN A 64 23.64 -1.60 -35.15
C ASN A 64 22.64 -2.23 -34.19
N ILE A 65 21.95 -1.43 -33.37
CA ILE A 65 20.94 -1.87 -32.42
C ILE A 65 19.59 -1.91 -33.13
N LYS A 66 19.11 -3.13 -33.42
CA LYS A 66 17.82 -3.34 -34.11
C LYS A 66 16.83 -3.96 -33.14
N GLY A 67 15.69 -3.31 -32.96
CA GLY A 67 14.59 -3.81 -32.14
C GLY A 67 14.93 -3.93 -30.64
N GLY A 68 13.98 -4.40 -29.87
CA GLY A 68 14.07 -4.50 -28.42
C GLY A 68 12.93 -3.77 -27.74
N LYS A 69 13.08 -3.60 -26.43
CA LYS A 69 12.17 -2.81 -25.58
C LYS A 69 12.96 -1.66 -24.98
N ILE A 70 12.27 -0.57 -24.63
CA ILE A 70 12.93 0.60 -24.04
C ILE A 70 12.46 0.86 -22.61
N ALA A 71 13.38 1.26 -21.75
CA ALA A 71 13.13 1.82 -20.43
C ALA A 71 13.68 3.24 -20.40
N PHE A 72 12.98 4.17 -19.79
CA PHE A 72 13.47 5.52 -19.59
C PHE A 72 13.72 5.81 -18.11
N VAL A 73 14.67 6.71 -17.86
CA VAL A 73 14.91 7.27 -16.53
C VAL A 73 14.75 8.79 -16.61
N ILE A 74 13.87 9.31 -15.78
CA ILE A 74 13.58 10.74 -15.67
C ILE A 74 14.26 11.31 -14.43
N SER A 75 14.86 12.49 -14.57
CA SER A 75 15.35 13.29 -13.46
C SER A 75 14.83 14.71 -13.60
N SER A 76 14.08 15.21 -12.61
CA SER A 76 13.55 16.57 -12.62
C SER A 76 13.39 17.10 -11.20
N LYS A 77 13.64 18.38 -11.01
CA LYS A 77 13.37 19.12 -9.76
C LYS A 77 11.88 19.40 -9.55
N ARG A 78 11.07 19.25 -10.60
CA ARG A 78 9.61 19.44 -10.55
C ARG A 78 8.85 18.25 -9.98
N ILE A 79 9.53 17.12 -9.76
CA ILE A 79 8.93 15.95 -9.14
C ILE A 79 8.77 16.25 -7.64
N ALA A 80 7.51 16.47 -7.22
CA ALA A 80 7.21 16.68 -5.82
C ALA A 80 7.29 15.34 -5.07
N ASN A 81 7.77 15.40 -3.83
CA ASN A 81 7.82 14.22 -2.97
C ASN A 81 7.51 14.58 -1.53
N LYS A 82 6.91 13.63 -0.81
CA LYS A 82 6.55 13.77 0.60
C LYS A 82 6.71 12.43 1.31
N GLU A 83 7.39 12.45 2.43
CA GLU A 83 7.44 11.30 3.32
C GLU A 83 6.24 11.33 4.26
N ILE A 84 5.55 10.20 4.37
CA ILE A 84 4.39 9.99 5.24
C ILE A 84 4.59 8.74 6.09
N VAL A 85 3.93 8.70 7.23
CA VAL A 85 3.89 7.52 8.10
C VAL A 85 2.51 6.87 7.97
N LEU A 86 2.49 5.58 7.70
CA LEU A 86 1.29 4.78 7.62
C LEU A 86 1.35 3.61 8.60
N PRO A 87 0.22 3.18 9.17
CA PRO A 87 0.17 1.96 9.96
C PRO A 87 0.65 0.75 9.14
N TYR A 88 1.31 -0.20 9.79
CA TYR A 88 1.72 -1.44 9.13
C TYR A 88 0.51 -2.24 8.66
N MET A 89 0.54 -2.70 7.43
CA MET A 89 -0.49 -3.54 6.84
C MET A 89 0.13 -4.68 6.03
N LYS A 90 -0.42 -5.89 6.18
CA LYS A 90 0.06 -7.07 5.45
C LYS A 90 -0.15 -6.94 3.94
N ASN A 91 -1.26 -6.32 3.54
CA ASN A 91 -1.58 -6.09 2.13
C ASN A 91 -1.06 -4.72 1.67
N GLN A 92 0.07 -4.71 1.00
CA GLN A 92 0.70 -3.47 0.51
C GLN A 92 -0.12 -2.74 -0.57
N LYS A 93 -1.08 -3.40 -1.26
CA LYS A 93 -1.98 -2.73 -2.21
C LYS A 93 -2.86 -1.67 -1.54
N LYS A 94 -3.18 -1.84 -0.25
CA LYS A 94 -3.91 -0.84 0.52
C LYS A 94 -3.15 0.48 0.70
N ILE A 95 -1.82 0.47 0.57
CA ILE A 95 -1.02 1.70 0.63
C ILE A 95 -1.40 2.62 -0.53
N GLU A 96 -1.57 2.08 -1.75
CA GLU A 96 -1.99 2.87 -2.92
C GLU A 96 -3.39 3.46 -2.73
N GLU A 97 -4.33 2.68 -2.18
CA GLU A 97 -5.69 3.14 -1.88
C GLU A 97 -5.68 4.30 -0.86
N ILE A 98 -4.89 4.16 0.22
CA ILE A 98 -4.78 5.21 1.24
C ILE A 98 -4.12 6.47 0.66
N ILE A 99 -3.07 6.33 -0.12
CA ILE A 99 -2.39 7.46 -0.76
C ILE A 99 -3.37 8.18 -1.70
N SER A 100 -4.08 7.45 -2.54
CA SER A 100 -5.04 8.02 -3.49
C SER A 100 -6.19 8.76 -2.80
N ALA A 101 -6.66 8.23 -1.66
CA ALA A 101 -7.74 8.85 -0.88
C ALA A 101 -7.32 10.14 -0.14
N ASN A 102 -6.02 10.33 0.12
CA ASN A 102 -5.50 11.46 0.90
C ASN A 102 -4.47 12.30 0.11
N VAL A 103 -4.45 12.19 -1.19
CA VAL A 103 -3.44 12.83 -2.04
C VAL A 103 -3.49 14.36 -1.95
N GLU A 104 -4.67 14.96 -1.75
CA GLU A 104 -4.87 16.40 -1.56
C GLU A 104 -4.18 16.91 -0.29
N ASP A 105 -4.20 16.14 0.77
CA ASP A 105 -3.52 16.47 2.03
C ASP A 105 -1.99 16.37 1.93
N TYR A 106 -1.53 15.48 1.07
CA TYR A 106 -0.10 15.27 0.88
C TYR A 106 0.50 16.28 -0.07
N PHE A 107 -0.22 16.64 -1.12
CA PHE A 107 0.23 17.55 -2.18
C PHE A 107 -0.81 18.66 -2.39
N PRO A 108 -0.67 19.83 -1.73
CA PRO A 108 -1.57 20.95 -1.90
C PRO A 108 -1.29 21.67 -3.23
N MET A 109 -1.62 21.00 -4.34
CA MET A 109 -1.47 21.50 -5.70
C MET A 109 -2.79 21.40 -6.45
N ASN A 110 -2.97 22.27 -7.45
CA ASN A 110 -4.15 22.24 -8.32
C ASN A 110 -4.04 21.11 -9.34
N ASN A 111 -5.17 20.64 -9.83
CA ASN A 111 -5.27 19.66 -10.92
C ASN A 111 -4.50 18.36 -10.62
N LEU A 112 -4.79 17.72 -9.51
CA LEU A 112 -4.14 16.46 -9.11
C LEU A 112 -4.33 15.35 -10.16
N GLU A 113 -5.38 15.45 -10.97
CA GLU A 113 -5.64 14.59 -12.12
C GLU A 113 -4.54 14.65 -13.21
N ASP A 114 -3.75 15.71 -13.26
CA ASP A 114 -2.62 15.85 -14.18
C ASP A 114 -1.36 15.15 -13.68
N TYR A 115 -1.43 14.46 -12.54
CA TYR A 115 -0.28 13.81 -11.92
C TYR A 115 -0.45 12.30 -11.81
N ILE A 116 0.68 11.61 -11.85
CA ILE A 116 0.84 10.20 -11.52
C ILE A 116 1.46 10.13 -10.13
N PHE A 117 0.79 9.46 -9.20
CA PHE A 117 1.32 9.22 -7.86
C PHE A 117 1.94 7.84 -7.78
N ARG A 118 3.14 7.77 -7.22
CA ARG A 118 3.83 6.51 -6.93
C ARG A 118 4.43 6.58 -5.54
N HIS A 119 4.70 5.44 -4.96
CA HIS A 119 5.29 5.38 -3.64
C HIS A 119 6.41 4.35 -3.53
N THR A 120 7.26 4.55 -2.55
CA THR A 120 8.29 3.58 -2.14
C THR A 120 8.29 3.49 -0.62
N ILE A 121 8.24 2.27 -0.08
CA ILE A 121 8.42 2.05 1.35
C ILE A 121 9.90 2.25 1.67
N LEU A 122 10.20 3.25 2.47
CA LEU A 122 11.56 3.57 2.91
C LEU A 122 11.97 2.70 4.10
N ASP A 123 11.07 2.57 5.08
CA ASP A 123 11.34 1.83 6.32
C ASP A 123 10.07 1.16 6.88
N THR A 124 10.32 0.20 7.77
CA THR A 124 9.30 -0.38 8.65
C THR A 124 9.85 -0.31 10.07
N PHE A 125 9.20 0.46 10.91
CA PHE A 125 9.62 0.71 12.29
C PHE A 125 8.48 0.47 13.27
N GLU A 126 8.81 0.34 14.55
CA GLU A 126 7.86 0.16 15.65
C GLU A 126 8.04 1.28 16.67
N ASN A 127 6.93 1.86 17.11
CA ASN A 127 6.88 2.88 18.15
C ASN A 127 5.83 2.48 19.21
N ALA A 128 5.51 3.38 20.14
CA ALA A 128 4.53 3.14 21.21
C ALA A 128 3.10 2.82 20.67
N GLU A 129 2.78 3.25 19.46
CA GLU A 129 1.48 3.04 18.81
C GLU A 129 1.46 1.76 17.95
N GLY A 130 2.59 1.06 17.84
CA GLY A 130 2.74 -0.18 17.10
C GLY A 130 3.66 -0.06 15.88
N LYS A 131 3.48 -0.99 14.95
CA LYS A 131 4.30 -1.10 13.75
C LYS A 131 3.81 -0.17 12.65
N HIS A 132 4.74 0.52 11.99
CA HIS A 132 4.45 1.52 10.95
C HIS A 132 5.36 1.37 9.74
N PHE A 133 4.91 1.92 8.61
CA PHE A 133 5.72 2.16 7.42
C PHE A 133 6.09 3.65 7.33
N SER A 134 7.37 3.96 7.03
CA SER A 134 7.75 5.23 6.41
C SER A 134 7.66 5.06 4.90
N VAL A 135 6.87 5.91 4.24
CA VAL A 135 6.56 5.81 2.81
C VAL A 135 6.88 7.13 2.14
N LEU A 136 7.71 7.09 1.10
CA LEU A 136 7.94 8.23 0.21
C LEU A 136 6.90 8.22 -0.90
N VAL A 137 6.05 9.23 -0.93
CA VAL A 137 5.09 9.46 -2.02
C VAL A 137 5.67 10.48 -2.98
N MET A 138 5.53 10.24 -4.26
CA MET A 138 6.06 11.08 -5.34
C MET A 138 4.96 11.40 -6.34
N ALA A 139 4.94 12.65 -6.82
CA ALA A 139 4.00 13.15 -7.81
C ALA A 139 4.73 13.53 -9.10
N PHE A 140 4.35 12.92 -10.21
CA PHE A 140 4.92 13.13 -11.54
C PHE A 140 3.87 13.73 -12.46
N GLN A 141 4.18 14.80 -13.19
CA GLN A 141 3.29 15.34 -14.20
C GLN A 141 3.05 14.32 -15.32
N LYS A 142 1.79 14.05 -15.65
CA LYS A 142 1.41 13.10 -16.71
C LYS A 142 2.05 13.47 -18.04
N GLN A 143 2.03 14.77 -18.40
CA GLN A 143 2.61 15.25 -19.64
C GLN A 143 4.11 14.92 -19.75
N MET A 144 4.87 15.17 -18.67
CA MET A 144 6.29 14.82 -18.64
C MET A 144 6.51 13.33 -18.97
N VAL A 145 5.72 12.44 -18.39
CA VAL A 145 5.86 11.00 -18.64
C VAL A 145 5.40 10.64 -20.05
N GLN A 146 4.35 11.28 -20.55
CA GLN A 146 3.77 11.03 -21.87
C GLN A 146 4.76 11.36 -22.99
N ASP A 147 5.55 12.42 -22.86
CA ASP A 147 6.55 12.80 -23.86
C ASP A 147 7.59 11.70 -24.08
N TYR A 148 7.99 10.97 -23.03
CA TYR A 148 8.87 9.79 -23.16
C TYR A 148 8.20 8.64 -23.91
N TYR A 149 6.91 8.43 -23.74
CA TYR A 149 6.15 7.45 -24.53
C TYR A 149 6.08 7.85 -26.00
N GLN A 150 5.92 9.14 -26.31
CA GLN A 150 5.91 9.66 -27.68
C GLN A 150 7.27 9.46 -28.36
N VAL A 151 8.38 9.69 -27.66
CA VAL A 151 9.72 9.37 -28.18
C VAL A 151 9.82 7.90 -28.54
N ALA A 152 9.37 7.01 -27.66
CA ALA A 152 9.41 5.56 -27.90
C ALA A 152 8.53 5.13 -29.09
N GLU A 153 7.36 5.73 -29.24
CA GLU A 153 6.46 5.52 -30.36
C GLU A 153 7.09 5.93 -31.69
N THR A 154 7.72 7.12 -31.73
CA THR A 154 8.42 7.65 -32.91
C THR A 154 9.52 6.69 -33.37
N ILE A 155 10.30 6.12 -32.46
CA ILE A 155 11.34 5.12 -32.80
C ILE A 155 10.81 3.69 -32.89
N LYS A 156 9.50 3.48 -32.72
CA LYS A 156 8.80 2.18 -32.80
C LYS A 156 9.35 1.13 -31.82
N MET A 157 9.62 1.55 -30.59
CA MET A 157 10.10 0.65 -29.53
C MET A 157 9.10 0.61 -28.37
N PRO A 158 8.60 -0.57 -27.96
CA PRO A 158 7.67 -0.66 -26.86
C PRO A 158 8.35 -0.31 -25.52
N VAL A 159 7.73 0.60 -24.76
CA VAL A 159 8.18 0.98 -23.42
C VAL A 159 7.87 -0.14 -22.44
N ILE A 160 8.87 -0.58 -21.67
CA ILE A 160 8.66 -1.52 -20.58
C ILE A 160 8.47 -0.81 -19.26
N THR A 161 9.11 0.34 -19.08
CA THR A 161 8.97 1.16 -17.88
C THR A 161 9.52 2.56 -18.12
N VAL A 162 8.98 3.51 -17.38
CA VAL A 162 9.60 4.82 -17.14
C VAL A 162 9.84 4.90 -15.63
N ASP A 163 11.08 5.16 -15.23
CA ASP A 163 11.48 5.19 -13.83
C ASP A 163 12.03 6.57 -13.43
N TYR A 164 12.15 6.78 -12.14
CA TYR A 164 12.71 7.99 -11.56
C TYR A 164 14.17 7.77 -11.15
N TYR A 165 15.03 8.68 -11.51
CA TYR A 165 16.48 8.64 -11.22
C TYR A 165 16.80 8.26 -9.78
N ASN A 166 16.14 8.92 -8.81
CA ASN A 166 16.37 8.62 -7.40
C ASN A 166 15.92 7.22 -6.99
N ASN A 167 14.83 6.70 -7.59
CA ASN A 167 14.40 5.34 -7.35
C ASN A 167 15.40 4.34 -7.94
N SER A 168 15.79 4.55 -9.21
CA SER A 168 16.76 3.69 -9.88
C SER A 168 18.05 3.52 -9.07
N LEU A 169 18.58 4.63 -8.55
CA LEU A 169 19.79 4.60 -7.72
C LEU A 169 19.57 3.96 -6.36
N TYR A 170 18.44 4.26 -5.72
CA TYR A 170 18.08 3.65 -4.45
C TYR A 170 17.99 2.12 -4.56
N GLN A 171 17.35 1.62 -5.61
CA GLN A 171 17.23 0.18 -5.84
C GLN A 171 18.60 -0.49 -6.10
N LEU A 172 19.50 0.23 -6.76
CA LEU A 172 20.87 -0.23 -6.97
C LEU A 172 21.64 -0.23 -5.63
N LEU A 173 21.57 0.87 -4.87
CA LEU A 173 22.21 1.02 -3.55
C LEU A 173 21.80 -0.08 -2.58
N LYS A 174 20.52 -0.37 -2.48
CA LYS A 174 20.01 -1.44 -1.60
C LYS A 174 20.73 -2.78 -1.75
N LYS A 175 21.28 -3.04 -2.94
CA LYS A 175 22.01 -4.28 -3.22
C LYS A 175 23.49 -4.20 -2.84
N GLN A 176 24.04 -2.98 -2.74
CA GLN A 176 25.46 -2.77 -2.47
C GLN A 176 25.78 -2.65 -0.97
N LEU A 177 24.74 -2.41 -0.16
CA LEU A 177 24.92 -2.12 1.26
C LEU A 177 24.72 -3.39 2.10
N GLY A 178 25.62 -3.60 3.04
CA GLY A 178 25.55 -4.70 4.00
C GLY A 178 24.63 -4.40 5.19
N GLN A 179 24.84 -5.10 6.28
CA GLN A 179 24.26 -4.79 7.60
C GLN A 179 24.95 -3.54 8.16
N GLY A 180 24.29 -2.82 9.05
CA GLY A 180 24.85 -1.62 9.71
C GLY A 180 24.36 -0.31 9.10
N THR A 181 24.77 0.81 9.72
CA THR A 181 24.44 2.16 9.26
C THR A 181 25.54 2.69 8.35
N VAL A 182 25.24 2.89 7.09
CA VAL A 182 26.18 3.28 6.04
C VAL A 182 25.78 4.62 5.46
N LEU A 183 26.73 5.52 5.30
CA LEU A 183 26.56 6.73 4.52
C LEU A 183 26.99 6.43 3.08
N ALA A 184 26.04 6.41 2.17
CA ALA A 184 26.28 6.17 0.75
C ALA A 184 26.35 7.50 0.00
N ILE A 185 27.49 7.76 -0.62
CA ILE A 185 27.72 8.94 -1.47
C ILE A 185 27.73 8.47 -2.92
N GLN A 186 26.80 8.97 -3.69
CA GLN A 186 26.85 8.84 -5.12
C GLN A 186 27.21 10.19 -5.71
N MET A 187 28.42 10.31 -6.19
CA MET A 187 28.93 11.49 -6.85
C MET A 187 28.67 11.40 -8.36
N ASP A 188 27.90 12.33 -8.87
CA ASP A 188 27.72 12.54 -10.31
C ASP A 188 28.57 13.75 -10.78
N ARG A 189 28.46 14.14 -12.02
CA ARG A 189 29.27 15.24 -12.60
C ARG A 189 29.11 16.54 -11.81
N ASN A 190 27.86 16.98 -11.57
CA ASN A 190 27.57 18.29 -10.97
C ASN A 190 26.90 18.21 -9.58
N VAL A 191 26.46 17.02 -9.17
CA VAL A 191 25.66 16.81 -7.97
C VAL A 191 26.12 15.53 -7.28
N SER A 192 26.08 15.51 -5.96
CA SER A 192 26.27 14.30 -5.17
C SER A 192 25.00 13.99 -4.36
N ASN A 193 24.50 12.77 -4.47
CA ASN A 193 23.41 12.27 -3.65
C ASN A 193 24.00 11.55 -2.42
N VAL A 194 23.73 12.07 -1.26
CA VAL A 194 24.17 11.50 0.02
C VAL A 194 22.96 10.85 0.69
N SER A 195 23.06 9.56 0.96
CA SER A 195 22.00 8.77 1.60
C SER A 195 22.55 8.06 2.84
N ILE A 196 21.80 8.10 3.93
CA ILE A 196 22.10 7.29 5.11
C ILE A 196 21.18 6.08 5.07
N MET A 197 21.78 4.91 5.07
CA MET A 197 21.13 3.62 4.91
C MET A 197 21.43 2.72 6.10
N ARG A 198 20.42 1.99 6.56
CA ARG A 198 20.58 0.89 7.52
C ARG A 198 20.01 -0.39 6.91
N GLY A 199 20.91 -1.27 6.51
CA GLY A 199 20.52 -2.41 5.69
C GLY A 199 19.85 -1.98 4.38
N LYS A 200 18.58 -2.34 4.18
CA LYS A 200 17.80 -1.96 2.99
C LYS A 200 16.97 -0.68 3.17
N THR A 201 17.01 -0.07 4.33
CA THR A 201 16.22 1.09 4.72
C THR A 201 16.98 2.38 4.45
N GLN A 202 16.37 3.33 3.76
CA GLN A 202 16.91 4.68 3.60
C GLN A 202 16.40 5.56 4.73
N LEU A 203 17.31 5.91 5.67
CA LEU A 203 16.97 6.74 6.83
C LEU A 203 16.97 8.23 6.50
N PHE A 204 17.82 8.66 5.58
CA PHE A 204 17.96 10.05 5.18
C PHE A 204 18.54 10.16 3.77
N LYS A 205 18.17 11.22 3.04
CA LYS A 205 18.76 11.55 1.74
C LYS A 205 18.87 13.05 1.58
N ARG A 206 19.99 13.49 0.99
CA ARG A 206 20.20 14.87 0.58
C ARG A 206 20.99 14.93 -0.72
N SER A 207 20.59 15.81 -1.61
CA SER A 207 21.41 16.18 -2.76
C SER A 207 22.26 17.39 -2.42
N ILE A 208 23.54 17.32 -2.74
CA ILE A 208 24.53 18.39 -2.56
C ILE A 208 24.92 18.87 -3.97
N PRO A 209 24.80 20.17 -4.29
CA PRO A 209 25.18 20.71 -5.61
C PRO A 209 26.71 20.81 -5.71
N TYR A 210 27.37 19.68 -5.59
CA TYR A 210 28.80 19.50 -5.65
C TYR A 210 29.08 18.12 -6.24
N GLY A 211 29.77 18.07 -7.33
CA GLY A 211 30.08 16.85 -8.04
C GLY A 211 31.53 16.79 -8.51
N ARG A 212 31.84 15.83 -9.34
CA ARG A 212 33.18 15.61 -9.92
C ARG A 212 33.75 16.86 -10.61
N GLU A 213 32.94 17.52 -11.41
CA GLU A 213 33.38 18.73 -12.18
C GLU A 213 33.73 19.90 -11.23
N THR A 214 33.08 19.97 -10.07
CA THR A 214 33.43 20.97 -9.06
C THR A 214 34.79 20.68 -8.43
N ILE A 215 35.15 19.40 -8.22
CA ILE A 215 36.49 19.00 -7.73
C ILE A 215 37.56 19.40 -8.75
N ILE A 216 37.32 19.12 -10.04
CA ILE A 216 38.24 19.45 -11.12
C ILE A 216 38.46 20.96 -11.19
N ARG A 217 37.39 21.75 -11.18
CA ARG A 217 37.43 23.20 -11.20
C ARG A 217 38.17 23.78 -9.99
N ASN A 218 37.86 23.31 -8.78
CA ASN A 218 38.57 23.76 -7.56
C ASN A 218 40.07 23.45 -7.64
N MET A 219 40.43 22.28 -8.20
CA MET A 219 41.83 21.93 -8.42
C MET A 219 42.49 22.85 -9.48
N ALA A 220 41.79 23.14 -10.58
CA ALA A 220 42.25 24.06 -11.62
C ALA A 220 42.50 25.46 -11.02
N GLU A 221 41.57 25.98 -10.26
CA GLU A 221 41.67 27.28 -9.58
C GLU A 221 42.83 27.31 -8.57
N LEU A 222 42.95 26.29 -7.72
CA LEU A 222 44.01 26.22 -6.69
C LEU A 222 45.40 26.19 -7.30
N LYS A 223 45.59 25.53 -8.43
CA LYS A 223 46.90 25.32 -9.08
C LYS A 223 47.15 26.19 -10.29
N GLY A 224 46.18 27.01 -10.72
CA GLY A 224 46.29 27.83 -11.94
C GLY A 224 46.39 26.99 -13.21
N LEU A 225 45.67 25.87 -13.27
CA LEU A 225 45.63 24.94 -14.40
C LEU A 225 44.34 25.13 -15.21
N THR A 226 44.31 24.60 -16.44
CA THR A 226 43.05 24.40 -17.14
C THR A 226 42.27 23.24 -16.50
N GLU A 227 40.95 23.16 -16.73
CA GLU A 227 40.13 22.03 -16.19
C GLU A 227 40.61 20.69 -16.79
N GLU A 228 41.04 20.65 -18.04
CA GLU A 228 41.59 19.45 -18.67
C GLU A 228 42.90 18.99 -18.00
N GLU A 229 43.80 19.93 -17.68
CA GLU A 229 45.06 19.63 -16.99
C GLU A 229 44.82 19.20 -15.53
N ALA A 230 43.84 19.79 -14.88
CA ALA A 230 43.42 19.41 -13.55
C ALA A 230 42.80 18.01 -13.53
N GLU A 231 41.91 17.70 -14.48
CA GLU A 231 41.34 16.38 -14.64
C GLU A 231 42.40 15.32 -14.88
N GLU A 232 43.32 15.57 -15.84
CA GLU A 232 44.41 14.66 -16.12
C GLU A 232 45.32 14.45 -14.90
N THR A 233 45.55 15.50 -14.12
CA THR A 233 46.32 15.40 -12.87
C THR A 233 45.60 14.53 -11.82
N LEU A 234 44.32 14.71 -11.62
CA LEU A 234 43.52 13.94 -10.65
C LEU A 234 43.31 12.47 -11.04
N ARG A 235 43.55 12.13 -12.33
CA ARG A 235 43.43 10.75 -12.85
C ARG A 235 44.78 10.02 -13.01
N ASP A 236 45.90 10.71 -12.84
CA ASP A 236 47.23 10.13 -12.95
C ASP A 236 47.95 10.14 -11.57
N PRO A 237 48.29 8.97 -11.00
CA PRO A 237 48.94 8.91 -9.69
C PRO A 237 50.27 9.64 -9.64
N GLN A 238 51.03 9.65 -10.73
CA GLN A 238 52.35 10.31 -10.78
C GLN A 238 52.20 11.81 -10.81
N LYS A 239 51.26 12.32 -11.64
CA LYS A 239 50.99 13.75 -11.74
C LYS A 239 50.38 14.29 -10.45
N LEU A 240 49.47 13.52 -9.83
CA LEU A 240 48.83 13.88 -8.57
C LEU A 240 49.89 14.08 -7.47
N ASN A 241 50.73 13.08 -7.26
CA ASN A 241 51.77 13.15 -6.23
C ASN A 241 52.80 14.25 -6.44
N GLN A 242 53.04 14.67 -7.71
CA GLN A 242 53.97 15.74 -8.03
C GLN A 242 53.35 17.13 -7.87
N LYS A 243 52.07 17.29 -8.18
CA LYS A 243 51.42 18.60 -8.26
C LYS A 243 50.54 18.95 -7.04
N LEU A 244 50.13 17.98 -6.23
CA LEU A 244 49.16 18.17 -5.15
C LEU A 244 49.64 17.56 -3.84
N ALA A 245 49.81 18.37 -2.82
CA ALA A 245 50.05 17.88 -1.47
C ALA A 245 48.73 17.34 -0.87
N PRO A 246 48.80 16.39 0.09
CA PRO A 246 47.57 15.84 0.72
C PRO A 246 46.68 16.89 1.39
N ASP A 247 47.23 17.93 1.98
CA ASP A 247 46.45 19.01 2.61
C ASP A 247 45.80 19.94 1.58
N GLU A 248 46.43 20.13 0.42
CA GLU A 248 45.87 20.87 -0.69
C GLU A 248 44.69 20.11 -1.32
N TYR A 249 44.75 18.77 -1.34
CA TYR A 249 43.60 17.97 -1.83
C TYR A 249 42.44 18.09 -0.83
N SER A 250 42.70 18.10 0.47
CA SER A 250 41.68 18.40 1.48
C SER A 250 41.02 19.76 1.24
N GLU A 251 41.82 20.77 0.84
CA GLU A 251 41.29 22.09 0.48
C GLU A 251 40.37 22.05 -0.73
N VAL A 252 40.77 21.35 -1.79
CA VAL A 252 39.96 21.18 -3.02
C VAL A 252 38.56 20.60 -2.72
N ILE A 253 38.45 19.68 -1.76
CA ILE A 253 37.18 19.03 -1.42
C ILE A 253 36.52 19.58 -0.15
N ARG A 254 37.02 20.65 0.46
CA ARG A 254 36.59 21.18 1.78
C ARG A 254 35.09 21.42 1.87
N ASP A 255 34.49 22.07 0.87
CA ASP A 255 33.07 22.40 0.88
C ASP A 255 32.19 21.15 0.74
N PHE A 256 32.69 20.17 -0.02
CA PHE A 256 32.04 18.88 -0.15
C PHE A 256 32.09 18.09 1.16
N SER A 257 33.28 17.90 1.72
CA SER A 257 33.46 17.17 3.00
C SER A 257 32.64 17.81 4.12
N SER A 258 32.68 19.15 4.25
CA SER A 258 31.86 19.89 5.20
C SER A 258 30.36 19.67 5.01
N SER A 259 29.90 19.58 3.76
CA SER A 259 28.49 19.33 3.45
C SER A 259 28.08 17.90 3.80
N VAL A 260 28.95 16.93 3.55
CA VAL A 260 28.73 15.52 3.95
C VAL A 260 28.74 15.38 5.47
N THR A 261 29.69 16.04 6.16
CA THR A 261 29.74 16.06 7.63
C THR A 261 28.44 16.58 8.23
N ARG A 262 27.91 17.71 7.74
CA ARG A 262 26.61 18.24 8.20
C ARG A 262 25.46 17.25 8.02
N VAL A 263 25.48 16.44 6.95
CA VAL A 263 24.48 15.38 6.76
C VAL A 263 24.61 14.29 7.82
N ALA A 264 25.85 13.86 8.09
CA ALA A 264 26.15 12.85 9.11
C ALA A 264 25.76 13.32 10.51
N GLU A 265 26.15 14.54 10.89
CA GLU A 265 25.84 15.16 12.18
C GLU A 265 24.34 15.37 12.37
N PHE A 266 23.64 15.84 11.35
CA PHE A 266 22.19 16.01 11.38
C PHE A 266 21.48 14.67 11.68
N HIS A 267 21.92 13.60 11.05
CA HIS A 267 21.36 12.27 11.31
C HIS A 267 21.66 11.81 12.75
N THR A 268 22.91 11.90 13.17
CA THR A 268 23.35 11.44 14.50
C THR A 268 22.66 12.22 15.63
N SER A 269 22.46 13.52 15.45
CA SER A 269 21.77 14.37 16.43
C SER A 269 20.29 14.00 16.60
N ARG A 270 19.64 13.56 15.53
CA ARG A 270 18.23 13.14 15.55
C ARG A 270 18.01 11.67 15.93
N ASN A 271 19.05 10.86 15.83
CA ASN A 271 19.02 9.43 16.13
C ASN A 271 20.13 9.05 17.11
N PRO A 272 20.01 9.46 18.40
CA PRO A 272 21.04 9.16 19.40
C PRO A 272 21.29 7.65 19.48
N GLY A 273 22.56 7.26 19.44
CA GLY A 273 22.99 5.86 19.48
C GLY A 273 23.10 5.17 18.11
N THR A 274 22.78 5.86 17.01
CA THR A 274 23.08 5.37 15.67
C THR A 274 24.39 5.99 15.18
N THR A 275 25.43 5.16 15.05
CA THR A 275 26.74 5.58 14.53
C THR A 275 26.83 5.18 13.05
N ILE A 276 27.32 6.09 12.21
CA ILE A 276 27.67 5.75 10.84
C ILE A 276 28.98 4.94 10.88
N GLU A 277 28.90 3.68 10.45
CA GLU A 277 30.01 2.73 10.57
C GLU A 277 31.02 2.87 9.45
N LEU A 278 30.54 3.21 8.24
CA LEU A 278 31.38 3.40 7.07
C LEU A 278 30.70 4.29 6.03
N VAL A 279 31.51 4.81 5.12
CA VAL A 279 31.06 5.55 3.93
C VAL A 279 31.31 4.70 2.69
N LYS A 280 30.32 4.56 1.83
CA LYS A 280 30.48 3.97 0.49
C LYS A 280 30.41 5.06 -0.55
N LEU A 281 31.48 5.21 -1.31
CA LEU A 281 31.57 6.15 -2.43
C LEU A 281 31.34 5.40 -3.75
N MET A 282 30.44 5.93 -4.57
CA MET A 282 30.19 5.47 -5.94
C MET A 282 29.97 6.67 -6.85
N GLY A 283 30.00 6.43 -8.12
CA GLY A 283 29.77 7.49 -9.08
C GLY A 283 31.04 7.96 -9.78
N THR A 284 30.89 9.01 -10.57
CA THR A 284 31.95 9.55 -11.43
C THR A 284 33.20 9.99 -10.66
N GLY A 285 33.08 10.28 -9.37
CA GLY A 285 34.20 10.62 -8.51
C GLY A 285 35.19 9.48 -8.24
N LEU A 286 34.85 8.23 -8.60
CA LEU A 286 35.76 7.10 -8.38
C LEU A 286 36.98 7.08 -9.30
N ASP A 287 36.96 7.82 -10.39
CA ASP A 287 38.10 7.97 -11.29
C ASP A 287 39.12 9.02 -10.79
N LEU A 288 38.72 9.80 -9.77
CA LEU A 288 39.63 10.78 -9.11
C LEU A 288 40.46 10.04 -8.07
N ILE A 289 41.76 9.93 -8.38
CA ILE A 289 42.70 9.17 -7.54
C ILE A 289 42.85 9.83 -6.17
N GLY A 290 42.84 9.03 -5.10
CA GLY A 290 43.01 9.51 -3.73
C GLY A 290 41.76 10.12 -3.10
N LEU A 291 40.68 10.38 -3.87
CA LEU A 291 39.45 10.97 -3.32
C LEU A 291 38.86 10.18 -2.15
N PRO A 292 38.71 8.83 -2.20
CA PRO A 292 38.20 8.08 -1.04
C PRO A 292 39.06 8.26 0.21
N GLN A 293 40.38 8.27 0.06
CA GLN A 293 41.33 8.40 1.16
C GLN A 293 41.26 9.77 1.81
N VAL A 294 41.28 10.84 0.99
CA VAL A 294 41.20 12.21 1.48
C VAL A 294 39.86 12.49 2.13
N LEU A 295 38.78 12.05 1.51
CA LEU A 295 37.44 12.18 2.08
C LEU A 295 37.30 11.40 3.40
N GLY A 296 37.89 10.22 3.50
CA GLY A 296 37.91 9.42 4.73
C GLY A 296 38.67 10.12 5.88
N LYS A 297 39.79 10.75 5.56
CA LYS A 297 40.55 11.58 6.51
C LYS A 297 39.71 12.76 7.03
N GLU A 298 39.05 13.46 6.14
CA GLU A 298 38.20 14.63 6.47
C GLU A 298 36.96 14.26 7.30
N LEU A 299 36.32 13.12 6.97
CA LEU A 299 35.12 12.65 7.69
C LEU A 299 35.42 11.91 8.99
N GLY A 300 36.67 11.46 9.18
CA GLY A 300 37.03 10.56 10.28
C GLY A 300 36.38 9.19 10.22
N ILE A 301 35.87 8.79 9.03
CA ILE A 301 35.17 7.52 8.82
C ILE A 301 35.77 6.87 7.57
N GLU A 302 35.94 5.54 7.60
CA GLU A 302 36.45 4.80 6.45
C GLU A 302 35.55 5.00 5.22
N VAL A 303 36.17 5.37 4.07
CA VAL A 303 35.49 5.52 2.78
C VAL A 303 35.88 4.39 1.86
N ILE A 304 34.93 3.51 1.54
CA ILE A 304 35.12 2.37 0.67
C ILE A 304 34.56 2.68 -0.71
N PRO A 305 35.41 2.68 -1.76
CA PRO A 305 34.93 2.81 -3.13
C PRO A 305 34.17 1.56 -3.55
N VAL A 306 32.99 1.75 -4.16
CA VAL A 306 32.19 0.65 -4.71
C VAL A 306 32.67 0.37 -6.13
N LYS A 307 33.59 -0.60 -6.28
CA LYS A 307 34.19 -0.98 -7.57
C LYS A 307 33.40 -2.05 -8.29
N ASP A 308 32.64 -2.89 -7.56
CA ASP A 308 31.81 -3.95 -8.10
C ASP A 308 30.37 -3.76 -7.68
N LEU A 309 29.45 -4.07 -8.57
CA LEU A 309 28.01 -3.89 -8.33
C LEU A 309 27.31 -5.25 -8.19
N ALA A 310 26.86 -5.56 -6.96
CA ALA A 310 26.11 -6.77 -6.70
C ALA A 310 24.83 -6.83 -7.56
N GLY A 311 24.64 -7.93 -8.28
CA GLY A 311 23.51 -8.11 -9.19
C GLY A 311 23.66 -7.42 -10.53
N VAL A 312 24.84 -6.87 -10.85
CA VAL A 312 25.18 -6.30 -12.14
C VAL A 312 26.36 -7.04 -12.75
N LYS A 313 26.28 -7.38 -14.02
CA LYS A 313 27.36 -8.00 -14.78
C LYS A 313 27.64 -7.18 -16.04
N ILE A 314 28.89 -7.07 -16.40
CA ILE A 314 29.30 -6.51 -17.70
C ILE A 314 29.60 -7.68 -18.63
N ALA A 315 29.05 -7.62 -19.84
CA ALA A 315 29.32 -8.66 -20.83
C ALA A 315 30.80 -8.65 -21.24
N PRO A 316 31.47 -9.81 -21.33
CA PRO A 316 32.90 -9.86 -21.61
C PRO A 316 33.28 -9.27 -22.98
N ASN A 317 32.37 -9.37 -23.95
CA ASN A 317 32.59 -8.87 -25.32
C ASN A 317 31.84 -7.55 -25.55
N ASN A 318 31.94 -6.59 -24.62
CA ASN A 318 31.33 -5.29 -24.84
C ASN A 318 32.19 -4.45 -25.80
N PRO A 319 31.57 -3.77 -26.81
CA PRO A 319 32.30 -3.09 -27.90
C PRO A 319 33.04 -1.85 -27.44
N PHE A 320 32.76 -1.29 -26.27
CA PHE A 320 33.34 -0.03 -25.80
C PHE A 320 34.37 -0.19 -24.69
N GLY A 321 34.85 -1.41 -24.41
CA GLY A 321 35.79 -1.65 -23.31
C GLY A 321 35.18 -1.16 -21.98
N LEU A 322 33.86 -1.35 -21.83
CA LEU A 322 33.14 -0.95 -20.63
C LEU A 322 33.65 -1.78 -19.45
N ASN A 323 34.01 -1.11 -18.39
CA ASN A 323 34.34 -1.70 -17.10
C ASN A 323 33.45 -1.07 -16.01
N TYR A 324 33.61 -1.49 -14.76
CA TYR A 324 32.80 -0.95 -13.67
C TYR A 324 33.08 0.55 -13.43
N GLU A 325 34.28 1.04 -13.68
CA GLU A 325 34.62 2.45 -13.57
C GLU A 325 33.83 3.32 -14.56
N LYS A 326 33.77 2.89 -15.82
CA LYS A 326 32.98 3.57 -16.86
C LYS A 326 31.47 3.36 -16.70
N LEU A 327 31.04 2.25 -16.07
CA LEU A 327 29.63 1.97 -15.84
C LEU A 327 29.00 2.96 -14.85
N VAL A 328 29.80 3.63 -14.05
CA VAL A 328 29.35 4.57 -13.05
C VAL A 328 28.47 5.68 -13.62
N ASP A 329 28.77 6.18 -14.80
CA ASP A 329 28.00 7.20 -15.50
C ASP A 329 26.60 6.70 -15.93
N TYR A 330 26.42 5.40 -15.95
CA TYR A 330 25.20 4.73 -16.44
C TYR A 330 24.40 4.04 -15.33
N LEU A 331 24.73 4.28 -14.06
CA LEU A 331 24.05 3.63 -12.92
C LEU A 331 22.53 3.82 -12.93
N PRO A 332 21.98 5.00 -13.28
CA PRO A 332 20.52 5.17 -13.35
C PRO A 332 19.89 4.22 -14.36
N CYS A 333 20.53 4.03 -15.54
CA CYS A 333 20.04 3.11 -16.57
C CYS A 333 19.98 1.67 -16.07
N VAL A 334 20.97 1.23 -15.29
CA VAL A 334 21.03 -0.12 -14.72
C VAL A 334 20.00 -0.29 -13.61
N GLY A 335 19.88 0.71 -12.75
CA GLY A 335 18.98 0.71 -11.60
C GLY A 335 17.51 0.60 -11.99
N ALA A 336 17.11 1.25 -13.07
CA ALA A 336 15.73 1.25 -13.58
C ALA A 336 15.18 -0.16 -13.87
N LEU A 337 16.06 -1.14 -14.14
CA LEU A 337 15.64 -2.52 -14.36
C LEU A 337 15.62 -3.37 -13.09
N ILE A 338 16.08 -2.86 -11.96
CA ILE A 338 16.09 -3.61 -10.70
C ILE A 338 14.67 -3.68 -10.14
N GLN A 339 14.11 -2.53 -9.81
CA GLN A 339 12.72 -2.37 -9.34
C GLN A 339 12.24 -0.97 -9.71
N SER A 340 11.52 -0.85 -10.82
CA SER A 340 11.00 0.41 -11.32
C SER A 340 9.72 0.83 -10.60
N LEU A 341 9.46 2.13 -10.55
CA LEU A 341 8.16 2.73 -10.18
C LEU A 341 7.09 2.49 -11.23
N ASP A 342 7.48 2.14 -12.45
CA ASP A 342 6.59 1.86 -13.59
C ASP A 342 5.59 3.01 -13.83
N LEU A 343 6.14 4.19 -14.14
CA LEU A 343 5.34 5.35 -14.45
C LEU A 343 4.60 5.12 -15.76
N LYS A 344 3.29 4.99 -15.68
CA LYS A 344 2.39 4.85 -16.84
C LYS A 344 1.38 5.97 -16.80
N VAL A 345 1.19 6.61 -17.93
CA VAL A 345 0.01 7.41 -18.18
C VAL A 345 -1.07 6.40 -18.55
N GLU A 346 -2.02 6.17 -17.67
CA GLU A 346 -3.24 5.48 -18.06
C GLU A 346 -3.90 6.39 -19.10
N GLU A 347 -3.81 6.03 -20.36
CA GLU A 347 -4.72 6.60 -21.33
C GLU A 347 -6.12 6.35 -20.78
N GLU A 348 -6.88 7.43 -20.51
CA GLU A 348 -8.32 7.29 -20.48
C GLU A 348 -8.63 6.57 -21.78
N LYS A 349 -9.03 5.32 -21.66
CA LYS A 349 -9.52 4.56 -22.80
C LYS A 349 -10.72 5.35 -23.32
N LYS A 350 -10.45 6.38 -24.14
CA LYS A 350 -11.44 6.85 -25.10
C LYS A 350 -11.88 5.58 -25.79
N GLY A 351 -13.07 5.13 -25.44
CA GLY A 351 -13.58 3.82 -25.80
C GLY A 351 -13.59 3.60 -27.31
N THR A 352 -12.42 3.34 -27.87
CA THR A 352 -12.28 2.44 -28.97
C THR A 352 -12.48 1.06 -28.38
N GLY A 353 -13.72 0.85 -27.87
CA GLY A 353 -14.21 -0.47 -27.60
C GLY A 353 -13.88 -1.26 -28.84
N SER A 354 -12.99 -2.22 -28.67
CA SER A 354 -12.58 -3.08 -29.76
C SER A 354 -13.85 -3.54 -30.43
N TYR A 355 -14.18 -2.99 -31.58
CA TYR A 355 -15.34 -3.40 -32.40
C TYR A 355 -15.33 -4.91 -32.54
N THR A 356 -14.17 -5.54 -32.46
CA THR A 356 -14.02 -6.99 -32.40
C THR A 356 -14.67 -7.64 -31.17
N ILE A 357 -14.55 -7.04 -29.97
CA ILE A 357 -15.25 -7.56 -28.77
C ILE A 357 -16.75 -7.35 -28.91
N PHE A 358 -17.17 -6.19 -29.47
CA PHE A 358 -18.59 -5.91 -29.72
C PHE A 358 -19.16 -6.84 -30.79
N ILE A 359 -18.41 -7.12 -31.85
CA ILE A 359 -18.79 -8.10 -32.89
C ILE A 359 -18.86 -9.52 -32.32
N ILE A 360 -17.89 -9.91 -31.48
CA ILE A 360 -17.90 -11.22 -30.79
C ILE A 360 -19.12 -11.33 -29.84
N LEU A 361 -19.42 -10.26 -29.09
CA LEU A 361 -20.62 -10.24 -28.23
C LEU A 361 -21.92 -10.29 -29.03
N ILE A 362 -22.02 -9.62 -30.19
CA ILE A 362 -23.19 -9.68 -31.09
C ILE A 362 -23.31 -11.09 -31.67
N VAL A 363 -22.21 -11.70 -32.11
CA VAL A 363 -22.22 -13.08 -32.63
C VAL A 363 -22.62 -14.09 -31.55
N LEU A 364 -22.10 -13.94 -30.33
CA LEU A 364 -22.49 -14.75 -29.18
C LEU A 364 -23.95 -14.53 -28.78
N ALA A 365 -24.45 -13.29 -28.84
CA ALA A 365 -25.84 -12.98 -28.56
C ALA A 365 -26.76 -13.57 -29.63
N THR A 366 -26.40 -13.49 -30.91
CA THR A 366 -27.21 -14.10 -32.00
C THR A 366 -27.18 -15.63 -31.96
N LEU A 367 -26.06 -16.24 -31.63
CA LEU A 367 -25.97 -17.69 -31.40
C LEU A 367 -26.74 -18.13 -30.15
N SER A 368 -26.76 -17.33 -29.08
CA SER A 368 -27.56 -17.64 -27.89
C SER A 368 -29.05 -17.52 -28.14
N VAL A 369 -29.49 -16.49 -28.91
CA VAL A 369 -30.89 -16.33 -29.32
C VAL A 369 -31.30 -17.45 -30.28
N GLY A 370 -30.46 -17.80 -31.26
CA GLY A 370 -30.69 -18.92 -32.16
C GLY A 370 -30.75 -20.26 -31.41
N GLY A 371 -29.85 -20.47 -30.46
CA GLY A 371 -29.84 -21.66 -29.60
C GLY A 371 -31.06 -21.74 -28.67
N THR A 372 -31.49 -20.61 -28.09
CA THR A 372 -32.70 -20.58 -27.25
C THR A 372 -33.99 -20.81 -28.06
N ILE A 373 -34.08 -20.25 -29.28
CA ILE A 373 -35.22 -20.50 -30.17
C ILE A 373 -35.26 -21.98 -30.61
N GLY A 374 -34.09 -22.54 -30.98
CA GLY A 374 -33.96 -23.96 -31.32
C GLY A 374 -34.34 -24.88 -30.15
N PHE A 375 -33.86 -24.54 -28.95
CA PHE A 375 -34.19 -25.25 -27.71
C PHE A 375 -35.68 -25.13 -27.35
N LEU A 376 -36.27 -23.94 -27.51
CA LEU A 376 -37.72 -23.74 -27.29
C LEU A 376 -38.57 -24.53 -28.25
N ILE A 377 -38.20 -24.62 -29.54
CA ILE A 377 -38.93 -25.43 -30.54
C ILE A 377 -38.79 -26.93 -30.22
N TRP A 378 -37.60 -27.36 -29.84
CA TRP A 378 -37.34 -28.75 -29.43
C TRP A 378 -38.05 -29.09 -28.10
N SER A 379 -38.00 -28.20 -27.11
CA SER A 379 -38.69 -28.39 -25.81
C SER A 379 -40.22 -28.33 -25.95
N ALA A 380 -40.75 -27.49 -26.85
CA ALA A 380 -42.19 -27.44 -27.13
C ALA A 380 -42.72 -28.77 -27.71
N SER A 381 -41.94 -29.42 -28.61
CA SER A 381 -42.31 -30.73 -29.17
C SER A 381 -42.23 -31.87 -28.16
N THR A 382 -41.28 -31.80 -27.18
CA THR A 382 -41.18 -32.78 -26.11
C THR A 382 -42.25 -32.55 -25.01
N LEU A 383 -42.55 -31.26 -24.69
CA LEU A 383 -43.65 -30.93 -23.75
C LEU A 383 -45.03 -31.37 -24.24
N GLU A 384 -45.30 -31.33 -25.55
CA GLU A 384 -46.58 -31.76 -26.12
C GLU A 384 -46.81 -33.27 -25.95
N ASN A 385 -45.72 -34.04 -26.03
CA ASN A 385 -45.76 -35.48 -25.77
C ASN A 385 -45.87 -35.80 -24.25
N GLU A 386 -45.20 -35.02 -23.41
CA GLU A 386 -45.25 -35.14 -21.95
C GLU A 386 -46.62 -34.71 -21.41
N LYS A 387 -47.20 -33.62 -21.98
CA LYS A 387 -48.55 -33.16 -21.66
C LYS A 387 -49.62 -34.21 -21.94
N LYS A 388 -49.51 -34.94 -23.06
CA LYS A 388 -50.41 -36.07 -23.35
C LYS A 388 -50.25 -37.23 -22.37
N ASN A 389 -49.02 -37.50 -21.94
CA ASN A 389 -48.73 -38.54 -20.94
C ASN A 389 -49.17 -38.14 -19.51
N LEU A 390 -48.98 -36.85 -19.14
CA LEU A 390 -49.47 -36.33 -17.87
C LEU A 390 -50.99 -36.23 -17.80
N GLN A 391 -51.63 -35.83 -18.91
CA GLN A 391 -53.10 -35.77 -18.97
C GLN A 391 -53.73 -37.16 -18.84
N ALA A 392 -53.09 -38.20 -19.38
CA ALA A 392 -53.49 -39.59 -19.19
C ALA A 392 -53.28 -40.07 -17.72
N ARG A 393 -52.24 -39.55 -17.02
CA ARG A 393 -51.99 -39.81 -15.60
C ARG A 393 -52.92 -39.02 -14.68
N LEU A 394 -53.27 -37.76 -15.03
CA LEU A 394 -54.18 -36.92 -14.27
C LEU A 394 -55.64 -37.51 -14.22
N ASN A 395 -56.08 -38.13 -15.31
CA ASN A 395 -57.37 -38.80 -15.35
C ASN A 395 -57.46 -40.02 -14.42
N ASN A 396 -56.32 -40.52 -13.96
CA ASN A 396 -56.25 -41.64 -12.99
C ASN A 396 -56.10 -41.18 -11.52
N PHE A 397 -55.96 -39.88 -11.25
CA PHE A 397 -55.74 -39.35 -9.89
C PHE A 397 -56.93 -38.53 -9.35
N GLY A 398 -58.14 -38.85 -9.74
CA GLY A 398 -59.39 -38.18 -9.28
C GLY A 398 -59.63 -38.20 -7.75
N THR A 399 -58.77 -38.85 -6.99
CA THR A 399 -58.85 -38.87 -5.51
C THR A 399 -57.81 -37.98 -4.81
N ALA A 400 -56.76 -37.53 -5.51
CA ALA A 400 -55.66 -36.74 -4.88
C ALA A 400 -56.09 -35.28 -4.61
N GLU A 401 -56.95 -34.71 -5.44
CA GLU A 401 -57.44 -33.34 -5.27
C GLU A 401 -58.40 -33.19 -4.08
N ALA A 402 -59.21 -34.21 -3.82
CA ALA A 402 -60.06 -34.22 -2.64
C ALA A 402 -59.24 -34.28 -1.33
N THR A 403 -58.18 -35.10 -1.32
CA THR A 403 -57.29 -35.25 -0.15
C THR A 403 -56.45 -33.99 0.11
N TYR A 404 -56.02 -33.30 -0.95
CA TYR A 404 -55.26 -32.04 -0.84
C TYR A 404 -56.12 -30.89 -0.29
N ASN A 405 -57.36 -30.79 -0.74
CA ASN A 405 -58.30 -29.79 -0.24
C ASN A 405 -58.70 -30.05 1.23
N GLU A 406 -58.80 -31.32 1.64
CA GLU A 406 -59.03 -31.70 3.02
C GLU A 406 -57.83 -31.31 3.93
N TYR A 407 -56.58 -31.50 3.44
CA TYR A 407 -55.37 -31.06 4.10
C TYR A 407 -55.30 -29.54 4.24
N LEU A 408 -55.60 -28.77 3.21
CA LEU A 408 -55.60 -27.30 3.27
C LEU A 408 -56.64 -26.78 4.27
N THR A 409 -57.83 -27.38 4.32
CA THR A 409 -58.86 -27.00 5.27
C THR A 409 -58.42 -27.33 6.74
N ALA A 410 -57.77 -28.46 6.93
CA ALA A 410 -57.25 -28.86 8.24
C ALA A 410 -56.13 -27.92 8.68
N LYS A 411 -55.21 -27.51 7.78
CA LYS A 411 -54.14 -26.58 8.04
C LYS A 411 -54.63 -25.17 8.40
N GLN A 412 -55.61 -24.66 7.67
CA GLN A 412 -56.24 -23.37 7.97
C GLN A 412 -56.91 -23.38 9.37
N ASN A 413 -57.59 -24.44 9.71
CA ASN A 413 -58.19 -24.61 11.05
C ASN A 413 -57.14 -24.69 12.16
N TYR A 414 -56.00 -25.36 11.90
CA TYR A 414 -54.89 -25.42 12.85
C TYR A 414 -54.28 -24.03 13.08
N ASP A 415 -54.01 -23.26 12.03
CA ASP A 415 -53.45 -21.93 12.14
C ASP A 415 -54.37 -20.96 12.90
N VAL A 416 -55.66 -21.04 12.70
CA VAL A 416 -56.66 -20.25 13.42
C VAL A 416 -56.65 -20.61 14.94
N ILE A 417 -56.62 -21.89 15.25
CA ILE A 417 -56.60 -22.38 16.66
C ILE A 417 -55.29 -21.97 17.32
N ASN A 418 -54.14 -22.09 16.64
CA ASN A 418 -52.85 -21.74 17.16
C ASN A 418 -52.71 -20.21 17.39
N ASN A 419 -53.23 -19.41 16.50
CA ASN A 419 -53.28 -17.96 16.67
C ASN A 419 -54.18 -17.55 17.83
N TYR A 420 -55.32 -18.23 17.99
CA TYR A 420 -56.18 -17.99 19.14
C TYR A 420 -55.52 -18.41 20.46
N TYR A 421 -54.84 -19.53 20.50
CA TYR A 421 -54.09 -20.00 21.67
C TYR A 421 -53.00 -19.02 22.07
N ASN A 422 -52.24 -18.52 21.12
CA ASN A 422 -51.17 -17.55 21.37
C ASN A 422 -51.70 -16.16 21.76
N SER A 423 -52.86 -15.74 21.28
CA SER A 423 -53.48 -14.49 21.66
C SER A 423 -54.11 -14.48 23.06
N THR A 424 -54.30 -15.66 23.67
CA THR A 424 -54.91 -15.82 25.00
C THR A 424 -53.90 -16.07 26.11
N LYS A 425 -52.60 -16.14 25.82
CA LYS A 425 -51.57 -16.18 26.87
C LYS A 425 -51.59 -14.88 27.67
N ASN A 426 -52.05 -15.02 28.92
CA ASN A 426 -52.29 -13.89 29.81
C ASN A 426 -50.98 -13.46 30.52
N PRO A 427 -50.63 -12.18 30.62
CA PRO A 427 -49.54 -11.68 31.46
C PRO A 427 -49.62 -12.06 32.94
N SER A 428 -50.78 -12.54 33.39
CA SER A 428 -51.04 -12.97 34.77
C SER A 428 -50.23 -14.20 35.20
N GLU A 429 -49.85 -15.11 34.31
CA GLU A 429 -49.05 -16.29 34.67
C GLU A 429 -47.63 -15.92 35.12
N MET A 430 -47.03 -14.93 34.47
CA MET A 430 -45.69 -14.48 34.82
C MET A 430 -45.67 -13.69 36.13
N THR A 431 -46.76 -12.98 36.41
CA THR A 431 -46.94 -12.31 37.70
C THR A 431 -47.05 -13.31 38.83
N TYR A 432 -47.77 -14.43 38.63
CA TYR A 432 -47.88 -15.48 39.59
C TYR A 432 -46.54 -16.17 39.86
N GLN A 433 -45.78 -16.48 38.80
CA GLN A 433 -44.43 -17.08 38.94
C GLN A 433 -43.48 -16.15 39.70
N MET A 434 -43.52 -14.85 39.39
CA MET A 434 -42.72 -13.83 40.09
C MET A 434 -43.02 -13.81 41.60
N ILE A 435 -44.29 -13.91 42.01
CA ILE A 435 -44.66 -13.93 43.45
C ILE A 435 -44.10 -15.18 44.12
N LEU A 436 -44.16 -16.33 43.47
CA LEU A 436 -43.58 -17.57 44.00
C LEU A 436 -42.06 -17.51 44.14
N ASP A 437 -41.40 -16.96 43.15
CA ASP A 437 -39.94 -16.81 43.18
C ASP A 437 -39.50 -15.77 44.20
N LEU A 438 -40.26 -14.69 44.41
CA LEU A 438 -40.02 -13.68 45.46
C LEU A 438 -40.07 -14.34 46.85
N GLU A 439 -41.04 -15.25 47.11
CA GLU A 439 -41.12 -15.98 48.36
C GLU A 439 -39.87 -16.83 48.63
N GLN A 440 -39.27 -17.39 47.60
CA GLN A 440 -38.06 -18.21 47.71
C GLN A 440 -36.77 -17.42 47.92
N VAL A 441 -36.65 -16.23 47.30
CA VAL A 441 -35.43 -15.43 47.36
C VAL A 441 -35.42 -14.41 48.50
N MET A 442 -36.54 -14.21 49.17
CA MET A 442 -36.69 -13.26 50.26
C MET A 442 -36.14 -13.81 51.58
N PRO A 443 -35.16 -13.15 52.20
CA PRO A 443 -34.69 -13.54 53.53
C PRO A 443 -35.77 -13.38 54.60
N GLU A 444 -35.79 -14.22 55.65
CA GLU A 444 -36.73 -14.12 56.80
C GLU A 444 -36.68 -12.74 57.49
N SER A 445 -35.57 -11.99 57.30
CA SER A 445 -35.37 -10.66 57.90
C SER A 445 -35.90 -9.50 57.02
N VAL A 446 -36.59 -9.81 55.90
CA VAL A 446 -37.21 -8.83 54.99
C VAL A 446 -38.71 -9.14 54.89
N GLY A 447 -39.55 -8.15 55.09
CA GLY A 447 -40.99 -8.26 54.94
C GLY A 447 -41.56 -7.29 53.93
N ILE A 448 -42.53 -7.74 53.15
CA ILE A 448 -43.22 -6.89 52.15
C ILE A 448 -44.42 -6.24 52.84
N ILE A 449 -44.58 -4.92 52.65
CA ILE A 449 -45.75 -4.16 53.08
C ILE A 449 -46.73 -4.03 51.92
N ASP A 450 -46.23 -3.65 50.77
CA ASP A 450 -47.02 -3.48 49.56
C ASP A 450 -46.21 -3.81 48.32
N ILE A 451 -46.86 -4.35 47.29
CA ILE A 451 -46.26 -4.60 45.98
C ILE A 451 -47.26 -4.22 44.89
N SER A 452 -46.83 -3.42 43.98
CA SER A 452 -47.62 -2.92 42.84
C SER A 452 -46.93 -3.21 41.54
N ILE A 453 -47.66 -3.73 40.55
CA ILE A 453 -47.16 -4.03 39.23
C ILE A 453 -47.92 -3.21 38.20
N LYS A 454 -47.24 -2.38 37.45
CA LYS A 454 -47.84 -1.57 36.37
C LYS A 454 -46.92 -1.57 35.16
N ASN A 455 -47.43 -1.99 34.01
CA ASN A 455 -46.71 -1.98 32.74
C ASN A 455 -45.29 -2.60 32.79
N GLY A 456 -45.15 -3.74 33.50
CA GLY A 456 -43.88 -4.44 33.66
C GLY A 456 -42.91 -3.80 34.67
N SER A 457 -43.27 -2.68 35.28
CA SER A 457 -42.53 -2.09 36.40
C SER A 457 -43.15 -2.59 37.72
N VAL A 458 -42.34 -3.11 38.59
CA VAL A 458 -42.71 -3.53 39.93
C VAL A 458 -42.19 -2.51 40.94
N GLU A 459 -43.06 -2.02 41.78
CA GLU A 459 -42.73 -1.18 42.93
C GLU A 459 -43.06 -1.97 44.19
N MET A 460 -42.14 -2.02 45.14
CA MET A 460 -42.30 -2.74 46.39
C MET A 460 -41.85 -1.89 47.56
N THR A 461 -42.71 -1.79 48.57
CA THR A 461 -42.36 -1.23 49.87
C THR A 461 -42.28 -2.35 50.90
N GLY A 462 -41.31 -2.26 51.79
CA GLY A 462 -41.10 -3.30 52.80
C GLY A 462 -40.31 -2.83 54.01
N ILE A 463 -40.11 -3.75 54.91
CA ILE A 463 -39.31 -3.57 56.13
C ILE A 463 -38.17 -4.59 56.11
N SER A 464 -37.02 -4.22 56.64
CA SER A 464 -35.88 -5.12 56.79
C SER A 464 -35.19 -4.92 58.13
N ASP A 465 -34.59 -5.99 58.65
CA ASP A 465 -33.76 -5.94 59.85
C ASP A 465 -32.38 -5.37 59.54
N GLY A 466 -32.38 -4.09 59.07
CA GLY A 466 -31.19 -3.38 58.70
C GLY A 466 -30.79 -3.47 57.22
N LYS A 467 -29.84 -2.63 56.85
CA LYS A 467 -29.40 -2.46 55.43
C LYS A 467 -28.74 -3.69 54.84
N ASP A 468 -28.09 -4.51 55.64
CA ASP A 468 -27.41 -5.75 55.19
C ASP A 468 -28.42 -6.82 54.73
N ALA A 469 -29.57 -6.94 55.40
CA ALA A 469 -30.64 -7.83 54.99
C ALA A 469 -31.26 -7.41 53.66
N LEU A 470 -31.50 -6.11 53.49
CA LEU A 470 -31.99 -5.53 52.22
C LEU A 470 -31.00 -5.74 51.11
N ALA A 471 -29.68 -5.51 51.34
CA ALA A 471 -28.66 -5.70 50.33
C ALA A 471 -28.58 -7.15 49.84
N LYS A 472 -28.70 -8.15 50.74
CA LYS A 472 -28.76 -9.56 50.37
C LYS A 472 -30.00 -9.87 49.53
N PHE A 473 -31.13 -9.33 49.88
CA PHE A 473 -32.37 -9.51 49.12
C PHE A 473 -32.24 -8.93 47.70
N VAL A 474 -31.69 -7.73 47.55
CA VAL A 474 -31.44 -7.12 46.24
C VAL A 474 -30.50 -7.94 45.37
N ILE A 475 -29.47 -8.58 45.97
CA ILE A 475 -28.54 -9.44 45.24
C ILE A 475 -29.25 -10.71 44.74
N GLU A 476 -30.06 -11.35 45.58
CA GLU A 476 -30.81 -12.55 45.19
C GLU A 476 -31.88 -12.22 44.15
N LEU A 477 -32.59 -11.10 44.29
CA LEU A 477 -33.58 -10.65 43.33
C LEU A 477 -32.96 -10.38 41.93
N LYS A 478 -31.76 -9.84 41.87
CA LYS A 478 -31.02 -9.63 40.60
C LYS A 478 -30.59 -10.91 39.90
N LYS A 479 -30.62 -12.06 40.55
CA LYS A 479 -30.30 -13.35 39.93
C LYS A 479 -31.46 -13.93 39.13
N LEU A 480 -32.67 -13.43 39.33
CA LEU A 480 -33.83 -13.90 38.59
C LEU A 480 -33.76 -13.46 37.14
N PRO A 481 -33.90 -14.37 36.18
CA PRO A 481 -33.56 -14.09 34.75
C PRO A 481 -34.50 -13.08 34.07
N TYR A 482 -35.65 -12.83 34.68
CA TYR A 482 -36.66 -11.88 34.17
C TYR A 482 -36.70 -10.58 34.97
N VAL A 483 -35.76 -10.33 35.87
CA VAL A 483 -35.64 -9.13 36.68
C VAL A 483 -34.49 -8.24 36.17
N ALA A 484 -34.79 -6.99 35.85
CA ALA A 484 -33.80 -6.01 35.49
C ALA A 484 -33.97 -4.70 36.24
N ASP A 485 -32.93 -3.91 36.24
CA ASP A 485 -32.91 -2.52 36.69
C ASP A 485 -33.41 -2.32 38.14
N VAL A 486 -33.00 -3.23 39.03
CA VAL A 486 -33.38 -3.17 40.45
C VAL A 486 -32.76 -1.98 41.14
N ARG A 487 -33.60 -1.05 41.62
CA ARG A 487 -33.18 0.17 42.32
C ARG A 487 -33.87 0.25 43.66
N VAL A 488 -33.13 0.62 44.68
CA VAL A 488 -33.69 1.02 45.98
C VAL A 488 -33.76 2.54 45.98
N GLU A 489 -35.00 3.06 46.08
CA GLU A 489 -35.22 4.51 45.95
C GLU A 489 -35.04 5.22 47.31
N ASP A 490 -35.60 4.64 48.41
CA ASP A 490 -35.48 5.24 49.73
C ASP A 490 -35.26 4.15 50.80
N ILE A 491 -34.48 4.47 51.85
CA ILE A 491 -34.29 3.68 53.04
C ILE A 491 -34.42 4.60 54.26
N LEU A 492 -35.45 4.40 55.05
CA LEU A 492 -35.70 5.18 56.26
C LEU A 492 -35.48 4.26 57.48
N ASP A 493 -34.45 4.55 58.27
CA ASP A 493 -34.16 3.85 59.50
C ASP A 493 -35.16 4.29 60.60
N THR A 494 -35.93 3.36 61.13
CA THR A 494 -36.89 3.62 62.19
C THR A 494 -36.33 2.98 63.49
N ASN A 495 -36.07 3.80 64.49
CA ASN A 495 -35.68 3.32 65.82
C ASN A 495 -36.95 2.80 66.53
N ALA A 496 -37.08 1.47 66.69
CA ALA A 496 -38.07 0.91 67.52
C ALA A 496 -37.67 0.99 69.02
N GLU A 497 -38.54 1.42 69.90
CA GLU A 497 -38.29 1.60 71.34
C GLU A 497 -37.90 0.31 72.09
N LEU A 498 -37.74 -0.83 71.45
CA LEU A 498 -37.36 -2.16 71.98
C LEU A 498 -36.15 -2.79 71.21
N GLY A 499 -35.12 -2.02 70.89
CA GLY A 499 -33.79 -2.59 70.62
C GLY A 499 -33.52 -3.22 69.26
N GLY A 500 -34.42 -3.16 68.27
CA GLY A 500 -34.20 -3.63 66.90
C GLY A 500 -34.07 -2.44 65.93
N LYS A 501 -33.08 -2.45 65.06
CA LYS A 501 -32.95 -1.50 63.95
C LYS A 501 -33.74 -2.05 62.78
N THR A 502 -34.96 -1.56 62.56
CA THR A 502 -35.73 -1.86 61.35
C THR A 502 -35.62 -0.71 60.35
N SER A 503 -35.42 -1.01 59.11
CA SER A 503 -35.37 -0.06 58.03
C SER A 503 -36.55 -0.26 57.07
N ASN A 504 -37.35 0.77 56.87
CA ASN A 504 -38.36 0.78 55.82
C ASN A 504 -37.67 1.11 54.51
N PHE A 505 -38.01 0.40 53.44
CA PHE A 505 -37.44 0.64 52.14
C PHE A 505 -38.51 0.71 51.04
N ASN A 506 -38.19 1.42 49.99
CA ASN A 506 -38.92 1.40 48.74
C ASN A 506 -37.98 1.01 47.62
N MET A 507 -38.37 0.02 46.81
CA MET A 507 -37.57 -0.48 45.70
C MET A 507 -38.40 -0.69 44.45
N LYS A 508 -37.74 -0.59 43.30
CA LYS A 508 -38.36 -0.72 42.01
C LYS A 508 -37.49 -1.51 41.06
N TRP A 509 -38.10 -2.31 40.21
CA TRP A 509 -37.43 -3.05 39.15
C TRP A 509 -38.31 -3.24 37.94
N GLN A 510 -37.72 -3.64 36.83
CA GLN A 510 -38.42 -3.95 35.58
C GLN A 510 -38.47 -5.47 35.36
N LEU A 511 -39.61 -5.94 34.87
CA LEU A 511 -39.75 -7.29 34.39
C LEU A 511 -39.35 -7.34 32.89
N ILE A 512 -38.38 -8.16 32.58
CA ILE A 512 -38.02 -8.46 31.19
C ILE A 512 -38.85 -9.67 30.79
N PHE A 513 -39.74 -9.49 29.85
CA PHE A 513 -40.40 -10.60 29.20
C PHE A 513 -39.38 -11.23 28.25
N PRO A 514 -39.01 -12.53 28.35
CA PRO A 514 -38.18 -13.16 27.36
C PRO A 514 -38.87 -13.01 26.02
N ALA A 515 -38.19 -12.41 25.03
CA ALA A 515 -38.63 -12.47 23.65
C ALA A 515 -38.73 -13.96 23.33
N GLU A 516 -39.88 -14.44 22.87
CA GLU A 516 -40.01 -15.79 22.33
C GLU A 516 -38.91 -15.93 21.28
N GLU A 517 -37.98 -16.87 21.50
CA GLU A 517 -37.15 -17.36 20.42
C GLU A 517 -38.10 -17.85 19.34
N THR A 518 -38.27 -17.05 18.30
CA THR A 518 -38.82 -17.55 17.05
C THR A 518 -37.85 -18.63 16.63
N GLU A 519 -38.22 -19.89 16.84
CA GLU A 519 -37.57 -21.03 16.21
C GLU A 519 -37.44 -20.68 14.73
N GLY A 520 -36.17 -20.45 14.33
CA GLY A 520 -35.84 -20.12 12.99
C GLY A 520 -36.46 -21.14 12.06
N GLU A 521 -37.32 -20.69 11.17
CA GLU A 521 -37.62 -21.42 9.97
C GLU A 521 -36.26 -21.82 9.33
N THR A 522 -35.93 -23.07 9.54
CA THR A 522 -34.92 -23.75 8.77
C THR A 522 -35.43 -23.76 7.33
N GLN A 523 -35.05 -22.76 6.56
CA GLN A 523 -35.14 -22.84 5.12
C GLN A 523 -34.27 -24.03 4.70
N THR A 524 -34.88 -25.16 4.59
CA THR A 524 -34.39 -26.26 3.78
C THR A 524 -34.38 -25.73 2.34
N THR A 525 -33.25 -25.18 1.93
CA THR A 525 -32.91 -25.09 0.52
C THR A 525 -32.91 -26.49 -0.03
N GLY A 526 -34.02 -26.85 -0.65
CA GLY A 526 -34.09 -28.04 -1.48
C GLY A 526 -33.07 -27.89 -2.60
N GLU A 527 -31.97 -28.61 -2.48
CA GLU A 527 -31.16 -28.98 -3.62
C GLU A 527 -32.04 -29.80 -4.56
N GLU A 528 -32.59 -29.15 -5.57
CA GLU A 528 -33.01 -29.87 -6.78
C GLU A 528 -31.74 -30.35 -7.48
N GLY A 529 -31.36 -31.57 -7.18
CA GLY A 529 -30.50 -32.38 -8.03
C GLY A 529 -31.15 -32.61 -9.35
N GLY A 530 -30.84 -31.79 -10.34
CA GLY A 530 -31.15 -32.03 -11.74
C GLY A 530 -30.04 -32.92 -12.31
N ALA A 531 -30.27 -34.22 -12.32
CA ALA A 531 -29.59 -35.13 -13.23
C ALA A 531 -30.36 -35.15 -14.55
N GLN A 532 -29.67 -34.85 -15.62
CA GLN A 532 -29.72 -35.03 -17.08
C GLN A 532 -29.85 -33.76 -17.86
#